data_f76c50e4f58ee98389b45ad31061d9ee
#
_entry.id   f76c50e4f58ee98389b45ad31061d9ee
#
_cell.length_a   1.000
_cell.length_b   1.000
_cell.length_c   1.000
_cell.angle_alpha   90.00
_cell.angle_beta   90.00
_cell.angle_gamma   90.00
#
_symmetry.space_group_name_H-M   'P 1'
#
loop_
_entity.id
_entity.type
_entity.pdbx_description
1 polymer ?
#
loop_
_entity_poly.entity_id
_entity_poly.type
_entity_poly.pdbx_seq_one_letter_code
_entity_poly.pdbx_strand_id
1 'polypeptide(L)'
;MATGRLAVLSNVNVNMVIRMLQKQAEVYDAEGYGNELGALLNPASSYHAFQPDITFLIMDLAELLEHDYDPQTAKKRIGNWFQTLEGCLPEHGVFYVSDAYLWAVELAVLADPERKQQLESLWSAALQQLTEKHSNVRIFPYRRIIEHQGEEKAFSLKMWYMGKVLLGMETQSLLAEKIVQQAELEERTPKKVLVLDLDNTLWGGLAGEADHTPVLLSEDHSGLAYKNLQRVIKLMQEQGVLLAIASK
;
A
#
# COMPACT_ATOMS: atom_id res chain seq x y z
N MET A 1 1.67 -3.05 -21.74
CA MET A 1 2.77 -3.35 -20.85
C MET A 1 3.86 -2.31 -21.06
N ALA A 2 3.85 -1.27 -20.37
CA ALA A 2 5.01 -0.45 -20.08
C ALA A 2 4.70 0.21 -18.76
N THR A 3 4.74 -0.57 -17.70
CA THR A 3 4.94 0.04 -16.39
C THR A 3 6.26 0.77 -16.48
N GLY A 4 6.28 2.06 -16.14
CA GLY A 4 7.50 2.86 -16.10
C GLY A 4 8.62 2.17 -15.33
N ARG A 5 9.78 2.79 -15.25
CA ARG A 5 10.93 2.25 -14.49
C ARG A 5 10.61 2.26 -12.99
N LEU A 6 10.71 1.09 -12.37
CA LEU A 6 10.36 0.89 -10.97
C LEU A 6 11.61 0.78 -10.09
N ALA A 7 11.54 1.30 -8.89
CA ALA A 7 12.51 1.00 -7.84
C ALA A 7 11.78 0.45 -6.60
N VAL A 8 12.39 -0.54 -5.95
CA VAL A 8 11.97 -1.01 -4.63
C VAL A 8 13.15 -0.89 -3.70
N LEU A 9 13.01 -0.03 -2.70
CA LEU A 9 14.00 0.21 -1.65
C LEU A 9 13.44 -0.32 -0.32
N SER A 10 14.28 -0.90 0.50
CA SER A 10 13.85 -1.48 1.78
C SER A 10 15.01 -1.60 2.76
N ASN A 11 14.71 -1.56 4.05
CA ASN A 11 15.64 -1.88 5.12
C ASN A 11 15.71 -3.38 5.44
N VAL A 12 14.92 -4.21 4.74
CA VAL A 12 14.98 -5.68 4.80
C VAL A 12 15.15 -6.27 3.41
N ASN A 13 15.53 -7.55 3.35
CA ASN A 13 15.80 -8.23 2.09
C ASN A 13 14.53 -8.46 1.26
N VAL A 14 14.39 -7.72 0.17
CA VAL A 14 13.30 -7.80 -0.82
C VAL A 14 13.77 -8.29 -2.20
N ASN A 15 14.97 -8.88 -2.29
CA ASN A 15 15.57 -9.28 -3.57
C ASN A 15 14.67 -10.23 -4.39
N MET A 16 13.91 -11.10 -3.73
CA MET A 16 13.00 -12.00 -4.43
C MET A 16 11.81 -11.25 -5.05
N VAL A 17 11.30 -10.23 -4.34
CA VAL A 17 10.26 -9.34 -4.88
C VAL A 17 10.78 -8.60 -6.12
N ILE A 18 11.99 -8.04 -6.05
CA ILE A 18 12.65 -7.37 -7.19
C ILE A 18 12.77 -8.32 -8.38
N ARG A 19 13.25 -9.56 -8.18
CA ARG A 19 13.33 -10.58 -9.26
C ARG A 19 11.98 -10.95 -9.86
N MET A 20 10.91 -10.95 -9.07
CA MET A 20 9.56 -11.19 -9.58
C MET A 20 9.08 -10.02 -10.45
N LEU A 21 9.36 -8.79 -10.02
CA LEU A 21 9.02 -7.58 -10.77
C LEU A 21 9.80 -7.45 -12.07
N GLN A 22 11.09 -7.81 -12.10
CA GLN A 22 11.95 -7.80 -13.28
C GLN A 22 11.45 -8.67 -14.44
N LYS A 23 10.54 -9.62 -14.16
CA LYS A 23 9.87 -10.40 -15.22
C LYS A 23 8.80 -9.62 -15.99
N GLN A 24 8.35 -8.48 -15.44
CA GLN A 24 7.19 -7.74 -15.95
C GLN A 24 7.49 -6.26 -16.21
N ALA A 25 8.56 -5.70 -15.60
CA ALA A 25 8.92 -4.30 -15.70
C ALA A 25 10.44 -4.11 -15.68
N GLU A 26 10.90 -2.92 -16.06
CA GLU A 26 12.26 -2.47 -15.83
C GLU A 26 12.40 -2.04 -14.37
N VAL A 27 13.21 -2.74 -13.59
CA VAL A 27 13.29 -2.57 -12.13
C VAL A 27 14.73 -2.29 -11.73
N TYR A 28 14.93 -1.26 -10.94
CA TYR A 28 16.21 -0.95 -10.32
C TYR A 28 16.69 -2.13 -9.46
N ASP A 29 17.88 -2.59 -9.76
CA ASP A 29 18.56 -3.65 -9.01
C ASP A 29 19.42 -3.01 -7.93
N ALA A 30 18.85 -2.84 -6.75
CA ALA A 30 19.57 -2.30 -5.61
C ALA A 30 20.68 -3.28 -5.18
N GLU A 31 21.89 -2.79 -5.02
CA GLU A 31 23.00 -3.57 -4.46
C GLU A 31 22.78 -3.80 -2.96
N GLY A 32 21.82 -4.67 -2.61
CA GLY A 32 21.50 -5.03 -1.24
C GLY A 32 20.27 -4.30 -0.67
N TYR A 33 20.14 -4.32 0.65
CA TYR A 33 19.08 -3.70 1.45
C TYR A 33 19.68 -2.98 2.65
N GLY A 34 18.89 -2.13 3.33
CA GLY A 34 19.34 -1.35 4.49
C GLY A 34 20.16 -0.12 4.15
N ASN A 35 20.15 0.31 2.89
CA ASN A 35 20.79 1.54 2.43
C ASN A 35 19.83 2.41 1.59
N GLU A 36 18.54 2.34 1.90
CA GLU A 36 17.49 3.03 1.16
C GLU A 36 17.70 4.56 1.14
N LEU A 37 18.02 5.15 2.29
CA LEU A 37 18.32 6.59 2.36
C LEU A 37 19.64 6.93 1.70
N GLY A 38 20.66 6.07 1.81
CA GLY A 38 21.95 6.29 1.15
C GLY A 38 21.83 6.31 -0.36
N ALA A 39 20.98 5.47 -0.95
CA ALA A 39 20.69 5.48 -2.37
C ALA A 39 20.03 6.80 -2.82
N LEU A 40 19.15 7.37 -2.00
CA LEU A 40 18.45 8.62 -2.27
C LEU A 40 19.34 9.85 -2.03
N LEU A 41 20.13 9.84 -0.95
CA LEU A 41 21.00 10.96 -0.56
C LEU A 41 22.18 11.19 -1.50
N ASN A 42 22.70 10.13 -2.13
CA ASN A 42 23.87 10.23 -2.98
C ASN A 42 23.48 10.53 -4.45
N PRO A 43 23.64 11.74 -4.97
CA PRO A 43 23.30 12.07 -6.36
C PRO A 43 24.06 11.24 -7.41
N ALA A 44 25.20 10.64 -7.05
CA ALA A 44 26.01 9.77 -7.91
C ALA A 44 25.65 8.29 -7.75
N SER A 45 24.59 7.95 -7.02
CA SER A 45 24.15 6.57 -6.85
C SER A 45 23.61 5.96 -8.14
N SER A 46 23.67 4.64 -8.23
CA SER A 46 23.03 3.88 -9.31
C SER A 46 21.51 4.09 -9.37
N TYR A 47 20.88 4.43 -8.23
CA TYR A 47 19.47 4.82 -8.17
C TYR A 47 19.18 6.09 -8.99
N HIS A 48 19.95 7.16 -8.79
CA HIS A 48 19.79 8.40 -9.56
C HIS A 48 20.16 8.22 -11.03
N ALA A 49 21.15 7.39 -11.34
CA ALA A 49 21.49 7.04 -12.72
C ALA A 49 20.36 6.24 -13.41
N PHE A 50 19.65 5.41 -12.69
CA PHE A 50 18.50 4.63 -13.20
C PHE A 50 17.28 5.52 -13.47
N GLN A 51 17.07 6.57 -12.69
CA GLN A 51 15.94 7.50 -12.79
C GLN A 51 14.57 6.78 -12.78
N PRO A 52 14.18 6.14 -11.69
CA PRO A 52 12.89 5.45 -11.62
C PRO A 52 11.72 6.43 -11.73
N ASP A 53 10.66 6.02 -12.44
CA ASP A 53 9.42 6.77 -12.53
C ASP A 53 8.57 6.59 -11.27
N ILE A 54 8.65 5.41 -10.66
CA ILE A 54 7.95 5.08 -9.42
C ILE A 54 8.88 4.34 -8.46
N THR A 55 8.95 4.82 -7.23
CA THR A 55 9.74 4.21 -6.15
C THR A 55 8.84 3.71 -5.04
N PHE A 56 9.03 2.48 -4.61
CA PHE A 56 8.38 1.88 -3.45
C PHE A 56 9.40 1.73 -2.32
N LEU A 57 9.16 2.41 -1.21
CA LEU A 57 9.89 2.25 0.05
C LEU A 57 9.10 1.29 0.95
N ILE A 58 9.59 0.05 1.04
CA ILE A 58 8.97 -1.00 1.88
C ILE A 58 9.77 -1.12 3.16
N MET A 59 9.20 -0.61 4.25
CA MET A 59 9.93 -0.46 5.51
C MET A 59 9.46 -1.45 6.57
N ASP A 60 10.40 -2.14 7.17
CA ASP A 60 10.18 -2.87 8.41
C ASP A 60 10.44 -1.96 9.61
N LEU A 61 9.44 -1.82 10.46
CA LEU A 61 9.50 -0.89 11.59
C LEU A 61 10.39 -1.43 12.72
N ALA A 62 10.48 -2.75 12.92
CA ALA A 62 11.32 -3.33 13.96
C ALA A 62 12.82 -3.08 13.67
N GLU A 63 13.25 -3.28 12.41
CA GLU A 63 14.62 -2.99 11.99
C GLU A 63 14.94 -1.49 12.06
N LEU A 64 14.00 -0.61 11.67
CA LEU A 64 14.18 0.84 11.80
C LEU A 64 14.36 1.27 13.27
N LEU A 65 13.62 0.65 14.17
CA LEU A 65 13.70 0.90 15.61
C LEU A 65 14.92 0.22 16.27
N GLU A 66 15.68 -0.58 15.52
CA GLU A 66 16.81 -1.37 16.06
C GLU A 66 16.39 -2.21 17.27
N HIS A 67 15.16 -2.74 17.24
CA HIS A 67 14.54 -3.51 18.32
C HIS A 67 14.42 -2.78 19.68
N ASP A 68 14.54 -1.44 19.68
CA ASP A 68 14.25 -0.60 20.84
C ASP A 68 12.83 -0.05 20.73
N TYR A 69 11.94 -0.65 21.51
CA TYR A 69 10.50 -0.35 21.48
C TYR A 69 10.06 0.68 22.53
N ASP A 70 11.01 1.45 23.09
CA ASP A 70 10.65 2.59 23.92
C ASP A 70 9.98 3.69 23.07
N PRO A 71 8.77 4.17 23.41
CA PRO A 71 8.03 5.11 22.59
C PRO A 71 8.75 6.45 22.36
N GLN A 72 9.55 6.93 23.32
CA GLN A 72 10.27 8.20 23.17
C GLN A 72 11.45 8.04 22.18
N THR A 73 12.20 6.94 22.31
CA THR A 73 13.27 6.58 21.40
C THR A 73 12.72 6.36 19.99
N ALA A 74 11.62 5.61 19.87
CA ALA A 74 10.95 5.35 18.60
C ALA A 74 10.49 6.64 17.91
N LYS A 75 9.85 7.55 18.65
CA LYS A 75 9.45 8.86 18.12
C LYS A 75 10.61 9.64 17.54
N LYS A 76 11.75 9.65 18.22
CA LYS A 76 12.96 10.32 17.75
C LYS A 76 13.53 9.66 16.50
N ARG A 77 13.64 8.32 16.46
CA ARG A 77 14.17 7.58 15.31
C ARG A 77 13.29 7.75 14.07
N ILE A 78 11.98 7.55 14.23
CA ILE A 78 11.00 7.75 13.16
C ILE A 78 11.06 9.19 12.64
N GLY A 79 11.06 10.18 13.54
CA GLY A 79 11.14 11.58 13.16
C GLY A 79 12.42 11.92 12.38
N ASN A 80 13.57 11.45 12.83
CA ASN A 80 14.84 11.65 12.13
C ASN A 80 14.85 10.98 10.75
N TRP A 81 14.32 9.77 10.65
CA TRP A 81 14.25 9.06 9.38
C TRP A 81 13.36 9.80 8.37
N PHE A 82 12.16 10.24 8.78
CA PHE A 82 11.27 11.02 7.91
C PHE A 82 11.86 12.38 7.54
N GLN A 83 12.55 13.06 8.45
CA GLN A 83 13.25 14.31 8.15
C GLN A 83 14.35 14.10 7.11
N THR A 84 15.11 13.01 7.22
CA THR A 84 16.14 12.67 6.25
C THR A 84 15.53 12.31 4.90
N LEU A 85 14.47 11.50 4.88
CA LEU A 85 13.74 11.16 3.66
C LEU A 85 13.19 12.42 2.98
N GLU A 86 12.54 13.30 3.72
CA GLU A 86 12.00 14.57 3.19
C GLU A 86 13.09 15.41 2.50
N GLY A 87 14.30 15.42 3.07
CA GLY A 87 15.45 16.16 2.51
C GLY A 87 16.08 15.53 1.26
N CYS A 88 15.74 14.29 0.93
CA CYS A 88 16.30 13.57 -0.24
C CYS A 88 15.24 13.06 -1.22
N LEU A 89 13.97 13.45 -1.05
CA LEU A 89 12.94 13.12 -2.03
C LEU A 89 13.26 13.72 -3.38
N PRO A 90 13.30 12.92 -4.47
CA PRO A 90 13.46 13.44 -5.81
C PRO A 90 12.28 14.34 -6.20
N GLU A 91 12.58 15.38 -6.98
CA GLU A 91 11.56 16.30 -7.50
C GLU A 91 10.61 15.63 -8.51
N HIS A 92 11.05 14.56 -9.14
CA HIS A 92 10.32 13.82 -10.17
C HIS A 92 10.03 12.39 -9.75
N GLY A 93 8.98 11.83 -10.32
CA GLY A 93 8.51 10.47 -10.02
C GLY A 93 7.54 10.41 -8.85
N VAL A 94 6.92 9.26 -8.68
CA VAL A 94 5.98 8.97 -7.60
C VAL A 94 6.67 8.12 -6.54
N PHE A 95 6.53 8.53 -5.29
CA PHE A 95 7.07 7.84 -4.14
C PHE A 95 5.96 7.19 -3.33
N TYR A 96 6.00 5.88 -3.23
CA TYR A 96 5.18 5.10 -2.32
C TYR A 96 5.98 4.73 -1.09
N VAL A 97 5.51 5.14 0.07
CA VAL A 97 6.06 4.72 1.37
C VAL A 97 5.06 3.77 2.03
N SER A 98 5.51 2.60 2.45
CA SER A 98 4.65 1.62 3.10
C SER A 98 4.06 2.16 4.40
N ASP A 99 2.77 1.89 4.64
CA ASP A 99 2.22 2.03 5.97
C ASP A 99 2.88 1.05 6.94
N ALA A 100 2.71 1.27 8.24
CA ALA A 100 3.37 0.47 9.27
C ALA A 100 2.63 -0.84 9.53
N TYR A 101 3.40 -1.90 9.61
CA TYR A 101 3.02 -3.13 10.29
C TYR A 101 4.21 -3.60 11.13
N LEU A 102 4.08 -3.45 12.44
CA LEU A 102 5.14 -3.87 13.35
C LEU A 102 4.99 -5.36 13.64
N TRP A 103 5.91 -6.16 13.09
CA TRP A 103 6.08 -7.55 13.44
C TRP A 103 7.40 -7.71 14.19
N ALA A 104 7.30 -8.04 15.46
CA ALA A 104 8.45 -8.24 16.33
C ALA A 104 8.18 -9.42 17.25
N VAL A 105 9.06 -10.40 17.22
CA VAL A 105 8.94 -11.62 18.03
C VAL A 105 8.91 -11.26 19.52
N GLU A 106 9.72 -10.29 19.91
CA GLU A 106 9.85 -9.82 21.29
C GLU A 106 8.52 -9.23 21.79
N LEU A 107 7.83 -8.46 20.99
CA LEU A 107 6.54 -7.86 21.37
C LEU A 107 5.42 -8.89 21.42
N ALA A 108 5.47 -9.91 20.57
CA ALA A 108 4.52 -11.02 20.61
C ALA A 108 4.64 -11.81 21.92
N VAL A 109 5.88 -12.04 22.40
CA VAL A 109 6.13 -12.72 23.68
C VAL A 109 5.68 -11.86 24.87
N LEU A 110 5.88 -10.55 24.80
CA LEU A 110 5.49 -9.61 25.88
C LEU A 110 3.97 -9.36 25.90
N ALA A 111 3.25 -9.77 24.84
CA ALA A 111 1.79 -9.56 24.70
C ALA A 111 1.36 -8.12 24.99
N ASP A 112 2.13 -7.13 24.50
CA ASP A 112 1.87 -5.69 24.67
C ASP A 112 1.29 -5.07 23.38
N PRO A 113 -0.01 -5.26 23.11
CA PRO A 113 -0.65 -4.74 21.92
C PRO A 113 -0.75 -3.20 21.92
N GLU A 114 -0.81 -2.58 23.08
CA GLU A 114 -0.89 -1.12 23.19
C GLU A 114 0.40 -0.47 22.72
N ARG A 115 1.55 -1.05 23.06
CA ARG A 115 2.86 -0.60 22.60
C ARG A 115 2.99 -0.75 21.08
N LYS A 116 2.60 -1.90 20.53
CA LYS A 116 2.57 -2.10 19.07
C LYS A 116 1.77 -1.01 18.38
N GLN A 117 0.54 -0.78 18.84
CA GLN A 117 -0.34 0.25 18.28
C GLN A 117 0.25 1.67 18.40
N GLN A 118 0.86 1.98 19.54
CA GLN A 118 1.51 3.29 19.76
C GLN A 118 2.65 3.52 18.76
N LEU A 119 3.52 2.54 18.58
CA LEU A 119 4.66 2.62 17.66
C LEU A 119 4.19 2.77 16.20
N GLU A 120 3.22 1.97 15.79
CA GLU A 120 2.62 2.06 14.45
C GLU A 120 1.92 3.42 14.23
N SER A 121 1.31 3.98 15.26
CA SER A 121 0.68 5.31 15.19
C SER A 121 1.69 6.43 15.01
N LEU A 122 2.89 6.33 15.61
CA LEU A 122 3.97 7.29 15.40
C LEU A 122 4.43 7.31 13.93
N TRP A 123 4.60 6.13 13.32
CA TRP A 123 4.92 6.03 11.89
C TRP A 123 3.82 6.60 11.02
N SER A 124 2.57 6.20 11.27
CA SER A 124 1.41 6.63 10.47
C SER A 124 1.22 8.15 10.51
N ALA A 125 1.42 8.78 11.68
CA ALA A 125 1.33 10.23 11.82
C ALA A 125 2.44 10.96 11.03
N ALA A 126 3.69 10.47 11.07
CA ALA A 126 4.79 11.05 10.33
C ALA A 126 4.60 10.88 8.81
N LEU A 127 4.13 9.70 8.37
CA LEU A 127 3.83 9.41 6.97
C LEU A 127 2.70 10.30 6.44
N GLN A 128 1.65 10.49 7.21
CA GLN A 128 0.56 11.40 6.84
C GLN A 128 1.07 12.84 6.65
N GLN A 129 1.88 13.35 7.57
CA GLN A 129 2.48 14.68 7.45
C GLN A 129 3.33 14.81 6.17
N LEU A 130 4.09 13.78 5.83
CA LEU A 130 4.89 13.78 4.61
C LEU A 130 4.00 13.82 3.35
N THR A 131 2.94 13.05 3.30
CA THR A 131 2.00 13.02 2.14
C THR A 131 1.21 14.32 2.00
N GLU A 132 0.91 15.01 3.10
CA GLU A 132 0.25 16.33 3.07
C GLU A 132 1.16 17.42 2.50
N LYS A 133 2.48 17.32 2.72
CA LYS A 133 3.47 18.28 2.21
C LYS A 133 3.88 18.00 0.75
N HIS A 134 3.94 16.75 0.35
CA HIS A 134 4.51 16.32 -0.92
C HIS A 134 3.50 15.55 -1.76
N SER A 135 2.95 16.19 -2.79
CA SER A 135 1.90 15.61 -3.64
C SER A 135 2.35 14.41 -4.48
N ASN A 136 3.64 14.21 -4.64
CA ASN A 136 4.24 13.03 -5.30
C ASN A 136 4.51 11.87 -4.33
N VAL A 137 4.30 12.05 -3.02
CA VAL A 137 4.41 10.97 -2.02
C VAL A 137 3.04 10.39 -1.72
N ARG A 138 2.96 9.08 -1.68
CA ARG A 138 1.73 8.31 -1.45
C ARG A 138 1.95 7.18 -0.48
N ILE A 139 0.88 6.77 0.20
CA ILE A 139 0.92 5.62 1.11
C ILE A 139 0.74 4.33 0.30
N PHE A 140 1.67 3.39 0.46
CA PHE A 140 1.49 2.03 -0.05
C PHE A 140 0.83 1.17 1.03
N PRO A 141 -0.31 0.52 0.75
CA PRO A 141 -1.10 -0.21 1.75
C PRO A 141 -0.50 -1.59 2.08
N TYR A 142 0.71 -1.60 2.63
CA TYR A 142 1.46 -2.81 2.99
C TYR A 142 0.77 -3.61 4.09
N ARG A 143 0.25 -2.92 5.13
CA ARG A 143 -0.55 -3.53 6.21
C ARG A 143 -1.67 -4.42 5.66
N ARG A 144 -2.40 -3.94 4.65
CA ARG A 144 -3.50 -4.69 4.06
C ARG A 144 -3.06 -6.02 3.44
N ILE A 145 -1.82 -6.07 2.92
CA ILE A 145 -1.24 -7.31 2.37
C ILE A 145 -1.03 -8.32 3.49
N ILE A 146 -0.47 -7.88 4.63
CA ILE A 146 -0.21 -8.72 5.80
C ILE A 146 -1.52 -9.23 6.42
N GLU A 147 -2.48 -8.33 6.63
CA GLU A 147 -3.78 -8.67 7.20
C GLU A 147 -4.56 -9.66 6.32
N HIS A 148 -4.46 -9.53 4.99
CA HIS A 148 -5.10 -10.46 4.06
C HIS A 148 -4.51 -11.88 4.13
N GLN A 149 -3.20 -12.00 4.31
CA GLN A 149 -2.52 -13.29 4.46
C GLN A 149 -2.67 -13.89 5.86
N GLY A 150 -2.82 -13.03 6.87
CA GLY A 150 -2.67 -13.39 8.27
C GLY A 150 -1.20 -13.51 8.69
N GLU A 151 -0.88 -13.09 9.89
CA GLU A 151 0.50 -12.95 10.41
C GLU A 151 1.33 -14.23 10.25
N GLU A 152 0.76 -15.39 10.58
CA GLU A 152 1.45 -16.69 10.53
C GLU A 152 1.95 -17.07 9.14
N LYS A 153 1.20 -16.67 8.08
CA LYS A 153 1.59 -16.93 6.70
C LYS A 153 2.39 -15.80 6.09
N ALA A 154 2.14 -14.58 6.56
CA ALA A 154 2.78 -13.40 6.02
C ALA A 154 4.28 -13.38 6.31
N PHE A 155 4.69 -13.85 7.49
CA PHE A 155 6.07 -13.78 7.95
C PHE A 155 6.73 -15.16 8.02
N SER A 156 8.07 -15.19 7.90
CA SER A 156 8.86 -16.42 7.96
C SER A 156 10.09 -16.24 8.83
N LEU A 157 10.02 -16.68 10.08
CA LEU A 157 11.17 -16.70 10.99
C LEU A 157 12.36 -17.44 10.39
N LYS A 158 12.12 -18.56 9.70
CA LYS A 158 13.19 -19.33 9.05
C LYS A 158 13.94 -18.48 8.03
N MET A 159 13.22 -17.81 7.13
CA MET A 159 13.83 -16.98 6.09
C MET A 159 14.48 -15.72 6.68
N TRP A 160 13.89 -15.18 7.74
CA TRP A 160 14.45 -14.06 8.48
C TRP A 160 15.84 -14.37 9.03
N TYR A 161 15.99 -15.48 9.78
CA TYR A 161 17.28 -15.87 10.34
C TYR A 161 18.30 -16.33 9.28
N MET A 162 17.84 -16.80 8.12
CA MET A 162 18.74 -17.22 7.04
C MET A 162 19.28 -16.07 6.18
N GLY A 163 18.55 -14.97 6.05
CA GLY A 163 18.94 -13.93 5.10
C GLY A 163 18.17 -12.62 5.21
N LYS A 164 17.62 -12.31 6.39
CA LYS A 164 16.82 -11.08 6.61
C LYS A 164 15.62 -10.95 5.66
N VAL A 165 15.10 -12.08 5.19
CA VAL A 165 13.89 -12.13 4.36
C VAL A 165 12.69 -12.27 5.29
N LEU A 166 12.00 -11.15 5.51
CA LEU A 166 10.91 -11.06 6.47
C LEU A 166 9.67 -11.85 6.02
N LEU A 167 9.29 -11.67 4.76
CA LEU A 167 8.05 -12.18 4.21
C LEU A 167 8.15 -13.63 3.72
N GLY A 168 7.11 -14.41 3.96
CA GLY A 168 6.92 -15.72 3.33
C GLY A 168 6.78 -15.62 1.81
N MET A 169 7.03 -16.73 1.09
CA MET A 169 7.05 -16.73 -0.38
C MET A 169 5.75 -16.26 -1.02
N GLU A 170 4.60 -16.69 -0.50
CA GLU A 170 3.28 -16.28 -1.00
C GLU A 170 3.06 -14.78 -0.81
N THR A 171 3.47 -14.24 0.32
CA THR A 171 3.34 -12.81 0.64
C THR A 171 4.28 -11.97 -0.23
N GLN A 172 5.50 -12.46 -0.53
CA GLN A 172 6.39 -11.79 -1.47
C GLN A 172 5.78 -11.74 -2.88
N SER A 173 5.14 -12.83 -3.33
CA SER A 173 4.43 -12.86 -4.62
C SER A 173 3.27 -11.88 -4.65
N LEU A 174 2.47 -11.83 -3.57
CA LEU A 174 1.38 -10.88 -3.45
C LEU A 174 1.88 -9.43 -3.38
N LEU A 175 2.98 -9.18 -2.69
CA LEU A 175 3.60 -7.85 -2.64
C LEU A 175 4.04 -7.40 -4.05
N ALA A 176 4.71 -8.28 -4.81
CA ALA A 176 5.11 -7.97 -6.19
C ALA A 176 3.88 -7.68 -7.07
N GLU A 177 2.82 -8.49 -6.97
CA GLU A 177 1.57 -8.25 -7.69
C GLU A 177 0.95 -6.89 -7.33
N LYS A 178 0.90 -6.53 -6.05
CA LYS A 178 0.34 -5.25 -5.59
C LYS A 178 1.18 -4.06 -6.04
N ILE A 179 2.50 -4.18 -6.08
CA ILE A 179 3.39 -3.16 -6.64
C ILE A 179 3.08 -2.93 -8.13
N VAL A 180 2.95 -3.99 -8.93
CA VAL A 180 2.59 -3.87 -10.35
C VAL A 180 1.22 -3.24 -10.52
N GLN A 181 0.20 -3.70 -9.79
CA GLN A 181 -1.14 -3.13 -9.83
C GLN A 181 -1.14 -1.63 -9.49
N GLN A 182 -0.36 -1.23 -8.49
CA GLN A 182 -0.27 0.16 -8.09
C GLN A 182 0.45 1.02 -9.15
N ALA A 183 1.52 0.50 -9.75
CA ALA A 183 2.24 1.17 -10.84
C ALA A 183 1.34 1.36 -12.07
N GLU A 184 0.58 0.33 -12.45
CA GLU A 184 -0.39 0.44 -13.55
C GLU A 184 -1.49 1.48 -13.29
N LEU A 185 -1.89 1.69 -12.03
CA LEU A 185 -2.88 2.71 -11.68
C LEU A 185 -2.36 4.13 -11.90
N GLU A 186 -1.05 4.36 -11.70
CA GLU A 186 -0.42 5.66 -11.97
C GLU A 186 -0.46 6.04 -13.46
N GLU A 187 -0.35 5.07 -14.35
CA GLU A 187 -0.40 5.30 -15.79
C GLU A 187 -1.82 5.51 -16.32
N ARG A 188 -2.82 5.13 -15.54
CA ARG A 188 -4.22 5.22 -15.95
C ARG A 188 -4.76 6.63 -15.79
N THR A 189 -5.37 7.15 -16.85
CA THR A 189 -6.16 8.38 -16.74
C THR A 189 -7.35 8.15 -15.83
N PRO A 190 -7.51 8.91 -14.74
CA PRO A 190 -8.63 8.75 -13.82
C PRO A 190 -9.98 8.92 -14.54
N LYS A 191 -10.89 7.97 -14.34
CA LYS A 191 -12.27 8.10 -14.81
C LYS A 191 -13.02 9.04 -13.88
N LYS A 192 -13.66 10.07 -14.43
CA LYS A 192 -14.36 11.11 -13.66
C LYS A 192 -15.87 10.89 -13.58
N VAL A 193 -16.40 10.03 -14.43
CA VAL A 193 -17.85 9.80 -14.55
C VAL A 193 -18.12 8.31 -14.43
N LEU A 194 -19.05 7.94 -13.57
CA LEU A 194 -19.62 6.61 -13.46
C LEU A 194 -21.05 6.66 -14.00
N VAL A 195 -21.30 5.96 -15.10
CA VAL A 195 -22.63 5.80 -15.70
C VAL A 195 -23.21 4.49 -15.19
N LEU A 196 -24.40 4.56 -14.62
CA LEU A 196 -25.08 3.45 -13.97
C LEU A 196 -26.38 3.13 -14.70
N ASP A 197 -26.62 1.85 -14.92
CA ASP A 197 -27.95 1.35 -15.20
C ASP A 197 -28.73 1.18 -13.89
N LEU A 198 -30.04 1.15 -13.95
CA LEU A 198 -30.90 1.07 -12.76
C LEU A 198 -31.30 -0.38 -12.44
N ASP A 199 -32.03 -1.01 -13.35
CA ASP A 199 -32.63 -2.32 -13.14
C ASP A 199 -31.57 -3.43 -13.09
N ASN A 200 -31.68 -4.31 -12.10
CA ASN A 200 -30.67 -5.35 -11.82
C ASN A 200 -29.22 -4.84 -11.60
N THR A 201 -29.05 -3.52 -11.47
CA THR A 201 -27.79 -2.87 -11.16
C THR A 201 -27.82 -2.15 -9.81
N LEU A 202 -28.75 -1.18 -9.64
CA LEU A 202 -28.92 -0.48 -8.36
C LEU A 202 -29.94 -1.16 -7.45
N TRP A 203 -30.82 -1.97 -8.01
CA TRP A 203 -31.75 -2.85 -7.31
C TRP A 203 -32.00 -4.11 -8.14
N GLY A 204 -32.49 -5.16 -7.51
CA GLY A 204 -32.91 -6.38 -8.23
C GLY A 204 -34.34 -6.24 -8.77
N GLY A 205 -34.55 -6.75 -9.98
CA GLY A 205 -35.85 -6.66 -10.67
C GLY A 205 -35.96 -5.47 -11.60
N LEU A 206 -37.10 -5.37 -12.26
CA LEU A 206 -37.45 -4.31 -13.22
C LEU A 206 -38.44 -3.36 -12.58
N ALA A 207 -38.06 -2.10 -12.42
CA ALA A 207 -38.97 -1.09 -11.88
C ALA A 207 -39.97 -0.65 -12.96
N GLY A 208 -41.26 -0.86 -12.71
CA GLY A 208 -42.32 -0.39 -13.61
C GLY A 208 -42.95 -1.45 -14.51
N GLU A 209 -42.57 -2.71 -14.43
CA GLU A 209 -43.35 -3.78 -15.07
C GLU A 209 -44.63 -4.09 -14.32
N ALA A 210 -45.72 -4.33 -15.10
CA ALA A 210 -47.06 -4.51 -14.59
C ALA A 210 -47.25 -5.76 -13.71
N ASP A 211 -46.25 -6.62 -13.57
CA ASP A 211 -46.31 -7.91 -12.95
C ASP A 211 -46.00 -7.93 -11.42
N HIS A 212 -46.05 -6.76 -10.77
CA HIS A 212 -45.91 -6.59 -9.31
C HIS A 212 -44.70 -7.28 -8.67
N THR A 213 -43.65 -7.56 -9.41
CA THR A 213 -42.39 -8.06 -8.83
C THR A 213 -41.78 -6.98 -7.99
N PRO A 214 -41.67 -7.12 -6.66
CA PRO A 214 -41.14 -6.07 -5.83
C PRO A 214 -39.66 -5.86 -6.16
N VAL A 215 -39.26 -4.60 -6.27
CA VAL A 215 -37.84 -4.23 -6.37
C VAL A 215 -37.09 -4.81 -5.17
N LEU A 216 -36.04 -5.61 -5.44
CA LEU A 216 -35.20 -6.20 -4.41
C LEU A 216 -34.23 -5.16 -3.86
N LEU A 217 -34.63 -4.54 -2.75
CA LEU A 217 -33.80 -3.60 -2.00
C LEU A 217 -34.16 -3.76 -0.51
N SER A 218 -33.44 -4.60 0.20
CA SER A 218 -33.71 -4.97 1.59
C SER A 218 -32.45 -4.90 2.46
N GLU A 219 -32.59 -5.13 3.76
CA GLU A 219 -31.45 -5.16 4.70
C GLU A 219 -30.84 -6.57 4.81
N ASP A 220 -31.27 -7.51 3.97
CA ASP A 220 -30.81 -8.89 3.95
C ASP A 220 -30.70 -9.46 2.53
N HIS A 221 -30.11 -10.67 2.41
CA HIS A 221 -29.97 -11.42 1.16
C HIS A 221 -29.45 -10.57 -0.03
N SER A 222 -30.00 -10.78 -1.21
CA SER A 222 -29.60 -10.08 -2.43
C SER A 222 -29.90 -8.56 -2.39
N GLY A 223 -30.95 -8.16 -1.68
CA GLY A 223 -31.31 -6.74 -1.51
C GLY A 223 -30.23 -5.95 -0.77
N LEU A 224 -29.58 -6.57 0.22
CA LEU A 224 -28.46 -5.95 0.94
C LEU A 224 -27.24 -5.72 0.03
N ALA A 225 -26.97 -6.63 -0.93
CA ALA A 225 -25.89 -6.46 -1.87
C ALA A 225 -26.07 -5.18 -2.72
N TYR A 226 -27.28 -4.93 -3.21
CA TYR A 226 -27.60 -3.70 -3.94
C TYR A 226 -27.44 -2.45 -3.05
N LYS A 227 -27.93 -2.49 -1.80
CA LYS A 227 -27.71 -1.38 -0.85
C LYS A 227 -26.25 -1.09 -0.60
N ASN A 228 -25.43 -2.11 -0.43
CA ASN A 228 -23.99 -1.94 -0.24
C ASN A 228 -23.33 -1.33 -1.49
N LEU A 229 -23.72 -1.77 -2.69
CA LEU A 229 -23.26 -1.15 -3.92
C LEU A 229 -23.62 0.35 -3.96
N GLN A 230 -24.87 0.71 -3.64
CA GLN A 230 -25.28 2.12 -3.58
C GLN A 230 -24.47 2.94 -2.57
N ARG A 231 -24.16 2.36 -1.39
CA ARG A 231 -23.29 3.01 -0.38
C ARG A 231 -21.88 3.28 -0.93
N VAL A 232 -21.29 2.31 -1.64
CA VAL A 232 -19.98 2.48 -2.28
C VAL A 232 -20.03 3.58 -3.35
N ILE A 233 -21.05 3.57 -4.20
CA ILE A 233 -21.25 4.59 -5.26
C ILE A 233 -21.38 5.99 -4.64
N LYS A 234 -22.12 6.11 -3.52
CA LYS A 234 -22.25 7.39 -2.82
C LYS A 234 -20.91 7.88 -2.26
N LEU A 235 -20.10 6.99 -1.68
CA LEU A 235 -18.75 7.34 -1.25
C LEU A 235 -17.87 7.80 -2.42
N MET A 236 -17.97 7.16 -3.59
CA MET A 236 -17.25 7.60 -4.80
C MET A 236 -17.70 9.02 -5.23
N GLN A 237 -18.99 9.32 -5.14
CA GLN A 237 -19.52 10.67 -5.41
C GLN A 237 -18.93 11.70 -4.44
N GLU A 238 -18.87 11.39 -3.16
CA GLU A 238 -18.26 12.25 -2.14
C GLU A 238 -16.77 12.52 -2.40
N GLN A 239 -16.09 11.60 -3.10
CA GLN A 239 -14.70 11.75 -3.57
C GLN A 239 -14.57 12.45 -4.94
N GLY A 240 -15.67 13.00 -5.48
CA GLY A 240 -15.66 13.81 -6.70
C GLY A 240 -15.94 13.05 -8.00
N VAL A 241 -16.36 11.77 -7.93
CA VAL A 241 -16.83 11.04 -9.11
C VAL A 241 -18.24 11.53 -9.48
N LEU A 242 -18.42 11.97 -10.71
CA LEU A 242 -19.74 12.36 -11.25
C LEU A 242 -20.56 11.09 -11.52
N LEU A 243 -21.80 11.08 -11.05
CA LEU A 243 -22.73 9.99 -11.32
C LEU A 243 -23.69 10.38 -12.44
N ALA A 244 -23.92 9.48 -13.37
CA ALA A 244 -24.93 9.60 -14.42
C ALA A 244 -25.73 8.30 -14.49
N ILE A 245 -26.99 8.41 -14.91
CA ILE A 245 -27.89 7.28 -15.09
C ILE A 245 -28.13 7.10 -16.58
N ALA A 246 -28.00 5.85 -17.05
CA ALA A 246 -28.43 5.41 -18.36
C ALA A 246 -29.45 4.28 -18.17
N SER A 247 -30.73 4.61 -18.21
CA SER A 247 -31.82 3.65 -18.13
C SER A 247 -32.66 3.71 -19.38
N LYS A 248 -33.25 2.59 -19.76
CA LYS A 248 -34.22 2.50 -20.84
C LYS A 248 -35.61 2.84 -20.32
#